data_69e2f36c0c7ab8bafb8b4f267caf48e5
#
_entry.id   69e2f36c0c7ab8bafb8b4f267caf48e5
#
_cell.length_a   1.000
_cell.length_b   1.000
_cell.length_c   1.000
_cell.angle_alpha   90.00
_cell.angle_beta   90.00
_cell.angle_gamma   90.00
#
_symmetry.space_group_name_H-M   'P 1'
#
loop_
_entity.id
_entity.type
_entity.pdbx_description
1 polymer ?
#
loop_
_entity_poly.entity_id
_entity_poly.type
_entity_poly.pdbx_seq_one_letter_code
_entity_poly.pdbx_strand_id
1 'polypeptide(L)'
;MSSSQSDDSLWQSYKETIVEIVLQEKSLSDRQLYEIWKTDFYMITAANPFSKLLTDDENRIRNQELHSLLIKDYQEILTGIGKDSTSTWAEEGWVVRGGEEEKLILLAKKYQQNAIFKFTQEGREIIDCR
;
A
#
# COMPACT_ATOMS: atom_id res chain seq x y z
N MET A 1 8.66 -18.65 19.86
CA MET A 1 7.75 -18.29 18.77
C MET A 1 8.50 -18.33 17.45
N SER A 2 7.96 -18.97 16.48
CA SER A 2 8.63 -19.04 15.19
C SER A 2 8.32 -17.81 14.34
N SER A 3 9.33 -17.26 13.68
CA SER A 3 9.12 -16.13 12.77
C SER A 3 8.32 -16.55 11.53
N SER A 4 8.40 -17.82 11.11
CA SER A 4 7.61 -18.30 9.98
C SER A 4 6.12 -18.28 10.26
N GLN A 5 5.70 -18.60 11.50
CA GLN A 5 4.29 -18.51 11.89
C GLN A 5 3.82 -17.05 11.89
N SER A 6 4.66 -16.13 12.39
CA SER A 6 4.36 -14.70 12.35
C SER A 6 4.28 -14.19 10.91
N ASP A 7 5.17 -14.68 10.04
CA ASP A 7 5.17 -14.32 8.64
C ASP A 7 3.91 -14.81 7.94
N ASP A 8 3.48 -16.04 8.19
CA ASP A 8 2.24 -16.58 7.61
C ASP A 8 1.04 -15.77 8.02
N SER A 9 0.95 -15.40 9.31
CA SER A 9 -0.14 -14.56 9.81
C SER A 9 -0.13 -13.18 9.17
N LEU A 10 1.05 -12.59 9.02
CA LEU A 10 1.23 -11.29 8.41
C LEU A 10 0.80 -11.32 6.94
N TRP A 11 1.25 -12.32 6.19
CA TRP A 11 0.88 -12.47 4.77
C TRP A 11 -0.61 -12.72 4.60
N GLN A 12 -1.21 -13.53 5.47
CA GLN A 12 -2.65 -13.75 5.44
C GLN A 12 -3.41 -12.45 5.69
N SER A 13 -2.93 -11.65 6.64
CA SER A 13 -3.50 -10.34 6.93
C SER A 13 -3.46 -9.44 5.69
N TYR A 14 -2.36 -9.44 4.95
CA TYR A 14 -2.25 -8.67 3.71
C TYR A 14 -3.22 -9.15 2.65
N LYS A 15 -3.42 -10.45 2.51
CA LYS A 15 -4.37 -11.01 1.55
C LYS A 15 -5.80 -10.60 1.87
N GLU A 16 -6.13 -10.46 3.15
CA GLU A 16 -7.47 -10.14 3.62
C GLU A 16 -7.72 -8.64 3.75
N THR A 17 -6.70 -7.81 3.57
CA THR A 17 -6.83 -6.36 3.67
C THR A 17 -7.82 -5.85 2.62
N ILE A 18 -8.78 -5.05 3.06
CA ILE A 18 -9.70 -4.36 2.17
C ILE A 18 -9.02 -3.05 1.75
N VAL A 19 -8.98 -2.80 0.46
CA VAL A 19 -8.36 -1.58 -0.07
C VAL A 19 -9.46 -0.69 -0.66
N GLU A 20 -9.52 0.53 -0.15
CA GLU A 20 -10.36 1.59 -0.72
C GLU A 20 -9.46 2.61 -1.39
N ILE A 21 -9.81 3.00 -2.60
CA ILE A 21 -9.03 3.97 -3.37
C ILE A 21 -9.92 5.16 -3.68
N VAL A 22 -9.43 6.36 -3.40
CA VAL A 22 -10.20 7.58 -3.61
C VAL A 22 -9.83 8.19 -4.96
N LEU A 23 -10.80 8.26 -5.85
CA LEU A 23 -10.67 8.89 -7.16
C LEU A 23 -11.82 9.87 -7.33
N GLN A 24 -11.48 11.18 -7.45
CA GLN A 24 -12.48 12.24 -7.64
C GLN A 24 -13.59 12.15 -6.60
N GLU A 25 -13.21 12.03 -5.34
CA GLU A 25 -14.10 11.97 -4.18
C GLU A 25 -14.96 10.71 -4.10
N LYS A 26 -14.73 9.75 -4.99
CA LYS A 26 -15.43 8.45 -4.95
C LYS A 26 -14.49 7.39 -4.40
N SER A 27 -15.06 6.47 -3.63
CA SER A 27 -14.33 5.32 -3.10
C SER A 27 -14.49 4.16 -4.08
N LEU A 28 -13.37 3.62 -4.52
CA LEU A 28 -13.34 2.49 -5.46
C LEU A 28 -12.62 1.31 -4.82
N SER A 29 -13.01 0.10 -5.24
CA SER A 29 -12.22 -1.08 -4.94
C SER A 29 -11.04 -1.17 -5.92
N ASP A 30 -10.09 -2.05 -5.61
CA ASP A 30 -8.97 -2.31 -6.52
C ASP A 30 -9.45 -2.81 -7.89
N ARG A 31 -10.48 -3.65 -7.93
CA ARG A 31 -11.03 -4.14 -9.20
C ARG A 31 -11.66 -3.02 -10.01
N GLN A 32 -12.40 -2.14 -9.36
CA GLN A 32 -13.01 -1.00 -10.04
C GLN A 32 -11.95 -0.07 -10.64
N LEU A 33 -10.86 0.17 -9.91
CA LEU A 33 -9.77 1.00 -10.44
C LEU A 33 -9.08 0.31 -11.62
N TYR A 34 -8.86 -1.01 -11.53
CA TYR A 34 -8.24 -1.72 -12.64
C TYR A 34 -9.09 -1.61 -13.91
N GLU A 35 -10.42 -1.67 -13.79
CA GLU A 35 -11.31 -1.51 -14.95
C GLU A 35 -11.18 -0.13 -15.60
N ILE A 36 -10.83 0.89 -14.82
CA ILE A 36 -10.62 2.25 -15.32
C ILE A 36 -9.24 2.39 -15.95
N TRP A 37 -8.21 1.99 -15.23
CA TRP A 37 -6.83 2.20 -15.65
C TRP A 37 -6.33 1.20 -16.69
N LYS A 38 -6.80 -0.04 -16.62
CA LYS A 38 -6.38 -1.12 -17.54
C LYS A 38 -4.87 -1.34 -17.57
N THR A 39 -4.22 -1.11 -16.43
CA THR A 39 -2.78 -1.33 -16.28
C THR A 39 -2.50 -1.68 -14.82
N ASP A 40 -1.37 -2.34 -14.59
CA ASP A 40 -0.94 -2.66 -13.23
C ASP A 40 -0.73 -1.39 -12.43
N PHE A 41 -1.03 -1.46 -11.14
CA PHE A 41 -0.78 -0.38 -10.21
C PHE A 41 -0.35 -0.93 -8.87
N TYR A 42 0.19 -0.07 -8.02
CA TYR A 42 0.76 -0.45 -6.74
C TYR A 42 0.20 0.40 -5.63
N MET A 43 0.15 -0.16 -4.44
CA MET A 43 -0.13 0.61 -3.23
C MET A 43 1.07 0.50 -2.30
N ILE A 44 1.57 1.65 -1.88
CA ILE A 44 2.71 1.77 -0.97
C ILE A 44 2.35 2.75 0.15
N THR A 45 2.82 2.45 1.35
CA THR A 45 2.64 3.33 2.50
C THR A 45 3.96 3.55 3.20
N ALA A 46 4.06 4.62 3.98
CA ALA A 46 5.17 4.87 4.89
C ALA A 46 4.71 4.77 6.35
N ALA A 47 3.45 4.40 6.58
CA ALA A 47 2.87 4.29 7.91
C ALA A 47 3.36 3.03 8.63
N ASN A 48 3.41 3.13 9.95
CA ASN A 48 3.64 1.99 10.85
C ASN A 48 4.82 1.09 10.44
N PRO A 49 6.07 1.56 10.56
CA PRO A 49 7.25 0.82 10.11
C PRO A 49 7.30 -0.57 10.76
N PHE A 50 7.51 -1.60 9.93
CA PHE A 50 7.52 -3.01 10.34
C PHE A 50 6.32 -3.38 11.21
N SER A 51 5.15 -2.84 10.88
CA SER A 51 3.88 -3.06 11.60
C SER A 51 3.89 -2.51 13.03
N LYS A 52 4.85 -1.66 13.38
CA LYS A 52 4.89 -1.00 14.68
C LYS A 52 3.99 0.24 14.62
N LEU A 53 2.98 0.28 15.48
CA LEU A 53 2.03 1.39 15.47
C LEU A 53 2.69 2.71 15.88
N LEU A 54 2.57 3.72 15.03
CA LEU A 54 2.93 5.08 15.31
C LEU A 54 1.65 5.91 15.49
N THR A 55 1.81 7.14 15.91
CA THR A 55 0.66 8.06 16.01
C THR A 55 0.20 8.46 14.61
N ASP A 56 -1.04 8.95 14.52
CA ASP A 56 -1.59 9.43 13.25
C ASP A 56 -0.74 10.57 12.67
N ASP A 57 -0.25 11.47 13.52
CA ASP A 57 0.60 12.57 13.09
C ASP A 57 1.94 12.08 12.53
N GLU A 58 2.57 11.14 13.21
CA GLU A 58 3.82 10.55 12.74
C GLU A 58 3.62 9.87 11.38
N ASN A 59 2.56 9.09 11.24
CA ASN A 59 2.24 8.41 9.98
C ASN A 59 1.93 9.41 8.86
N ARG A 60 1.23 10.49 9.17
CA ARG A 60 0.92 11.53 8.21
C ARG A 60 2.18 12.19 7.68
N ILE A 61 3.11 12.51 8.55
CA ILE A 61 4.39 13.12 8.17
C ILE A 61 5.19 12.17 7.27
N ARG A 62 5.27 10.89 7.65
CA ARG A 62 5.97 9.89 6.86
C ARG A 62 5.35 9.74 5.47
N ASN A 63 4.01 9.70 5.39
CA ASN A 63 3.32 9.59 4.10
C ASN A 63 3.43 10.85 3.25
N GLN A 64 3.48 12.03 3.85
CA GLN A 64 3.74 13.25 3.10
C GLN A 64 5.15 13.26 2.49
N GLU A 65 6.13 12.77 3.24
CA GLU A 65 7.49 12.65 2.74
C GLU A 65 7.56 11.64 1.59
N LEU A 66 6.91 10.49 1.74
CA LEU A 66 6.83 9.50 0.67
C LEU A 66 6.18 10.08 -0.58
N HIS A 67 5.10 10.83 -0.42
CA HIS A 67 4.41 11.47 -1.55
C HIS A 67 5.37 12.41 -2.30
N SER A 68 6.18 13.19 -1.57
CA SER A 68 7.12 14.11 -2.20
C SER A 68 8.17 13.40 -3.06
N LEU A 69 8.47 12.14 -2.73
CA LEU A 69 9.37 11.32 -3.54
C LEU A 69 8.64 10.70 -4.73
N LEU A 70 7.40 10.26 -4.53
CA LEU A 70 6.62 9.63 -5.60
C LEU A 70 6.27 10.59 -6.72
N ILE A 71 5.98 11.84 -6.44
CA ILE A 71 5.61 12.82 -7.47
C ILE A 71 6.72 13.09 -8.48
N LYS A 72 7.96 12.71 -8.18
CA LYS A 72 9.07 12.85 -9.11
C LYS A 72 8.97 11.85 -10.27
N ASP A 73 8.36 10.69 -10.04
CA ASP A 73 8.31 9.60 -11.01
C ASP A 73 6.90 9.26 -11.49
N TYR A 74 5.87 9.71 -10.78
CA TYR A 74 4.48 9.34 -11.07
C TYR A 74 3.62 10.57 -11.24
N GLN A 75 2.81 10.58 -12.30
CA GLN A 75 1.86 11.66 -12.56
C GLN A 75 0.52 11.40 -11.89
N GLU A 76 0.13 10.14 -11.78
CA GLU A 76 -1.15 9.75 -11.18
C GLU A 76 -0.90 9.05 -9.85
N ILE A 77 -1.22 9.74 -8.77
CA ILE A 77 -1.09 9.24 -7.40
C ILE A 77 -2.44 9.46 -6.72
N LEU A 78 -3.01 8.38 -6.21
CA LEU A 78 -4.29 8.43 -5.51
C LEU A 78 -4.08 8.06 -4.05
N THR A 79 -5.00 8.47 -3.20
CA THR A 79 -5.03 8.01 -1.81
C THR A 79 -5.62 6.62 -1.76
N GLY A 80 -4.94 5.73 -1.07
CA GLY A 80 -5.44 4.39 -0.78
C GLY A 80 -5.54 4.19 0.73
N ILE A 81 -6.53 3.42 1.15
CA ILE A 81 -6.72 3.08 2.56
C ILE A 81 -6.82 1.57 2.66
N GLY A 82 -5.92 0.98 3.45
CA GLY A 82 -5.99 -0.44 3.77
C GLY A 82 -6.66 -0.61 5.13
N LYS A 83 -7.58 -1.54 5.25
CA LYS A 83 -8.28 -1.77 6.50
C LYS A 83 -8.68 -3.23 6.63
N ASP A 84 -8.99 -3.65 7.87
CA ASP A 84 -9.55 -4.98 8.12
C ASP A 84 -11.07 -4.95 7.89
N SER A 85 -11.68 -6.14 7.83
CA SER A 85 -13.12 -6.28 7.57
C SER A 85 -14.00 -5.66 8.65
N THR A 86 -13.47 -5.52 9.87
CA THR A 86 -14.21 -4.95 11.00
C THR A 86 -13.92 -3.47 11.19
N SER A 87 -13.02 -2.91 10.38
CA SER A 87 -12.58 -1.52 10.48
C SER A 87 -11.99 -1.17 11.85
N THR A 88 -11.36 -2.16 12.50
CA THR A 88 -10.67 -1.93 13.77
C THR A 88 -9.34 -1.21 13.59
N TRP A 89 -8.78 -1.30 12.38
CA TRP A 89 -7.61 -0.50 12.01
C TRP A 89 -7.75 -0.05 10.55
N ALA A 90 -7.10 1.06 10.26
CA ALA A 90 -7.00 1.59 8.91
C ALA A 90 -5.65 2.26 8.74
N GLU A 91 -5.08 2.15 7.55
CA GLU A 91 -3.76 2.69 7.24
C GLU A 91 -3.79 3.34 5.88
N GLU A 92 -3.42 4.61 5.83
CA GLU A 92 -3.38 5.35 4.57
C GLU A 92 -2.07 5.07 3.84
N GLY A 93 -2.14 5.10 2.52
CA GLY A 93 -1.00 5.00 1.65
C GLY A 93 -1.29 5.65 0.32
N TRP A 94 -0.44 5.38 -0.66
CA TRP A 94 -0.54 5.96 -1.99
C TRP A 94 -0.67 4.86 -3.03
N VAL A 95 -1.55 5.11 -4.00
CA VAL A 95 -1.74 4.24 -5.15
C VAL A 95 -1.12 4.93 -6.35
N VAL A 96 -0.19 4.24 -7.02
CA VAL A 96 0.53 4.77 -8.17
C VAL A 96 0.29 3.89 -9.39
N ARG A 97 0.08 4.53 -10.53
CA ARG A 97 -0.21 3.84 -11.79
C ARG A 97 1.07 3.41 -12.48
N GLY A 98 1.20 2.11 -12.76
CA GLY A 98 2.37 1.56 -13.42
C GLY A 98 3.63 1.74 -12.59
N GLY A 99 4.75 1.92 -13.24
CA GLY A 99 6.01 2.26 -12.61
C GLY A 99 6.97 1.10 -12.51
N GLU A 100 8.14 1.40 -11.95
CA GLU A 100 9.20 0.43 -11.78
C GLU A 100 9.11 -0.20 -10.40
N GLU A 101 8.78 -1.47 -10.37
CA GLU A 101 8.61 -2.22 -9.13
C GLU A 101 9.83 -2.13 -8.22
N GLU A 102 11.03 -2.22 -8.79
CA GLU A 102 12.27 -2.17 -8.01
C GLU A 102 12.43 -0.84 -7.27
N LYS A 103 12.06 0.27 -7.89
CA LYS A 103 12.10 1.57 -7.23
C LYS A 103 11.12 1.66 -6.08
N LEU A 104 9.94 1.08 -6.25
CA LEU A 104 8.93 1.05 -5.18
C LEU A 104 9.38 0.17 -4.03
N ILE A 105 10.03 -0.96 -4.32
CA ILE A 105 10.60 -1.81 -3.28
C ILE A 105 11.66 -1.05 -2.47
N LEU A 106 12.53 -0.30 -3.15
CA LEU A 106 13.55 0.51 -2.47
C LEU A 106 12.92 1.58 -1.57
N LEU A 107 11.87 2.24 -2.03
CA LEU A 107 11.14 3.21 -1.22
C LEU A 107 10.48 2.53 -0.02
N ALA A 108 9.88 1.37 -0.23
CA ALA A 108 9.27 0.61 0.87
C ALA A 108 10.31 0.23 1.93
N LYS A 109 11.49 -0.18 1.49
CA LYS A 109 12.60 -0.48 2.42
C LYS A 109 13.03 0.77 3.20
N LYS A 110 13.10 1.91 2.52
CA LYS A 110 13.46 3.17 3.16
C LYS A 110 12.48 3.51 4.28
N TYR A 111 11.20 3.23 4.09
CA TYR A 111 10.16 3.49 5.08
C TYR A 111 9.82 2.27 5.93
N GLN A 112 10.66 1.24 5.88
CA GLN A 112 10.58 0.08 6.77
C GLN A 112 9.24 -0.64 6.64
N GLN A 113 8.82 -0.85 5.40
CA GLN A 113 7.61 -1.59 5.11
C GLN A 113 7.94 -3.06 4.86
N ASN A 114 7.10 -3.95 5.35
CA ASN A 114 7.25 -5.39 5.11
C ASN A 114 6.94 -5.75 3.66
N ALA A 115 5.98 -5.06 3.06
CA ALA A 115 5.47 -5.40 1.74
C ALA A 115 4.79 -4.20 1.08
N ILE A 116 4.60 -4.31 -0.23
CA ILE A 116 3.70 -3.44 -1.00
C ILE A 116 2.69 -4.32 -1.71
N PHE A 117 1.58 -3.73 -2.12
CA PHE A 117 0.59 -4.43 -2.95
C PHE A 117 0.81 -4.10 -4.42
N LYS A 118 0.71 -5.12 -5.25
CA LYS A 118 0.65 -4.97 -6.70
C LYS A 118 -0.69 -5.48 -7.18
N PHE A 119 -1.36 -4.71 -8.01
CA PHE A 119 -2.67 -5.08 -8.56
C PHE A 119 -2.52 -5.28 -10.05
N THR A 120 -2.93 -6.46 -10.51
CA THR A 120 -2.86 -6.87 -11.91
C THR A 120 -4.23 -7.31 -12.38
N GLN A 121 -4.33 -7.71 -13.64
CA GLN A 121 -5.56 -8.27 -14.18
C GLN A 121 -6.01 -9.50 -13.40
N GLU A 122 -5.09 -10.29 -12.89
CA GLU A 122 -5.39 -11.50 -12.13
C GLU A 122 -5.75 -11.24 -10.67
N GLY A 123 -5.47 -10.02 -10.17
CA GLY A 123 -5.77 -9.66 -8.80
C GLY A 123 -4.57 -9.09 -8.06
N ARG A 124 -4.54 -9.32 -6.76
CA ARG A 124 -3.52 -8.74 -5.87
C ARG A 124 -2.33 -9.68 -5.71
N GLU A 125 -1.15 -9.10 -5.82
CA GLU A 125 0.10 -9.77 -5.41
C GLU A 125 0.69 -9.00 -4.25
N ILE A 126 1.31 -9.71 -3.32
CA ILE A 126 1.99 -9.10 -2.18
C ILE A 126 3.49 -9.22 -2.42
N ILE A 127 4.17 -8.09 -2.54
CA ILE A 127 5.58 -8.03 -2.85
C ILE A 127 6.35 -7.84 -1.54
N ASP A 128 7.20 -8.81 -1.19
CA ASP A 128 8.03 -8.74 0.02
C ASP A 128 9.10 -7.67 -0.14
N CYS A 129 9.17 -6.75 0.82
CA CYS A 129 10.12 -5.63 0.79
C CYS A 129 11.12 -5.68 1.97
N ARG A 130 11.12 -6.76 2.71
CA ARG A 130 12.01 -6.90 3.86
C ARG A 130 13.47 -7.15 3.48
#